data_b7c60834ac3ec92f5e87404e1a1e03ab
#
_entry.id   b7c60834ac3ec92f5e87404e1a1e03ab
#
_cell.length_a   1.000
_cell.length_b   1.000
_cell.length_c   1.000
_cell.angle_alpha   90.00
_cell.angle_beta   90.00
_cell.angle_gamma   90.00
#
_symmetry.space_group_name_H-M   'P 1'
#
loop_
_entity.id
_entity.type
_entity.pdbx_description
1 polymer ?
#
loop_
_entity_poly.entity_id
_entity_poly.type
_entity_poly.pdbx_seq_one_letter_code
_entity_poly.pdbx_strand_id
1 'polypeptide(L)'
;PTRPVRLESAPLLSEKTAGAIGDIVPPVWIPPSWKTAALWCLLVLGVLLAAWLCVLAARRIRNAMRLRGLSPRERALRELAELLSKRLVERNKVKDFYVELTMIVRRYIERAHGIRAPEQTTEEFLEAVARDSRFTAEVVRRLRAFLESADLVKYAAFRPAEPVVAGAVRTSREYIDSDAAHAGENTA
;
A
#
# COMPACT_ATOMS: atom_id res chain seq x y z
N PRO A 1 -77.86 -75.30 1.75
CA PRO A 1 -76.73 -75.72 2.60
C PRO A 1 -75.45 -75.08 2.09
N THR A 2 -75.05 -74.08 2.83
CA THR A 2 -73.80 -73.35 2.56
C THR A 2 -72.71 -74.05 3.32
N ARG A 3 -71.71 -74.54 2.61
CA ARG A 3 -70.49 -75.12 3.23
C ARG A 3 -69.59 -74.00 3.83
N PRO A 4 -69.14 -74.15 5.04
CA PRO A 4 -68.21 -73.21 5.61
C PRO A 4 -66.81 -73.35 4.93
N VAL A 5 -66.34 -72.27 4.38
CA VAL A 5 -64.91 -72.17 3.88
C VAL A 5 -64.05 -71.99 5.03
N ARG A 6 -63.18 -72.96 5.34
CA ARG A 6 -62.03 -72.79 6.33
C ARG A 6 -60.98 -72.01 5.62
N LEU A 7 -60.75 -70.83 6.12
CA LEU A 7 -59.57 -70.06 5.78
C LEU A 7 -58.39 -70.49 6.73
N GLU A 8 -57.46 -71.23 6.18
CA GLU A 8 -56.14 -71.49 6.89
C GLU A 8 -55.23 -70.28 6.63
N SER A 9 -55.02 -69.50 7.67
CA SER A 9 -54.02 -68.49 7.65
C SER A 9 -52.62 -69.08 7.95
N ALA A 10 -51.83 -69.29 6.95
CA ALA A 10 -50.43 -69.66 7.15
C ALA A 10 -49.63 -68.41 7.60
N PRO A 11 -48.88 -68.50 8.67
CA PRO A 11 -48.00 -67.35 9.05
C PRO A 11 -46.96 -67.16 7.98
N LEU A 12 -47.02 -66.01 7.35
CA LEU A 12 -46.09 -65.61 6.28
C LEU A 12 -44.66 -65.29 6.82
N LEU A 13 -44.46 -65.32 8.13
CA LEU A 13 -43.17 -65.07 8.75
C LEU A 13 -42.69 -66.35 9.43
N SER A 14 -41.64 -66.93 8.93
CA SER A 14 -40.90 -68.01 9.61
C SER A 14 -40.44 -67.53 10.97
N GLU A 15 -40.67 -68.32 12.02
CA GLU A 15 -40.26 -68.07 13.43
C GLU A 15 -38.76 -67.70 13.55
N LYS A 16 -37.96 -68.09 12.58
CA LYS A 16 -36.55 -67.73 12.48
C LYS A 16 -36.27 -66.28 12.17
N THR A 17 -37.24 -65.52 11.62
CA THR A 17 -37.10 -64.11 11.20
C THR A 17 -37.64 -63.16 12.27
N ALA A 18 -38.44 -63.65 13.22
CA ALA A 18 -39.03 -62.81 14.27
C ALA A 18 -38.07 -62.38 15.38
N GLY A 19 -36.86 -62.95 15.43
CA GLY A 19 -35.82 -62.60 16.44
C GLY A 19 -34.71 -61.64 15.95
N ALA A 20 -34.72 -61.29 14.65
CA ALA A 20 -33.73 -60.40 14.10
C ALA A 20 -34.32 -58.99 13.89
N ILE A 21 -34.75 -58.35 14.99
CA ILE A 21 -34.87 -56.91 15.01
C ILE A 21 -33.43 -56.44 14.90
N GLY A 22 -33.04 -55.93 13.71
CA GLY A 22 -31.68 -55.39 13.49
C GLY A 22 -31.39 -54.35 14.55
N ASP A 23 -30.34 -54.55 15.31
CA ASP A 23 -29.86 -53.63 16.31
C ASP A 23 -29.64 -52.28 15.65
N ILE A 24 -29.97 -51.18 16.36
CA ILE A 24 -29.84 -49.82 15.81
C ILE A 24 -28.34 -49.62 15.59
N VAL A 25 -27.93 -49.56 14.30
CA VAL A 25 -26.53 -49.29 13.94
C VAL A 25 -26.18 -47.90 14.45
N PRO A 26 -25.17 -47.77 15.33
CA PRO A 26 -24.77 -46.44 15.81
C PRO A 26 -24.36 -45.57 14.62
N PRO A 27 -24.58 -44.25 14.69
CA PRO A 27 -24.22 -43.34 13.63
C PRO A 27 -22.71 -43.45 13.33
N VAL A 28 -22.41 -43.85 12.10
CA VAL A 28 -21.01 -43.92 11.62
C VAL A 28 -20.51 -42.50 11.36
N TRP A 29 -19.50 -42.08 12.15
CA TRP A 29 -18.80 -40.85 11.87
C TRP A 29 -18.01 -40.99 10.56
N ILE A 30 -18.44 -40.27 9.50
CA ILE A 30 -17.74 -40.21 8.22
C ILE A 30 -16.79 -39.00 8.30
N PRO A 31 -15.46 -39.17 8.43
CA PRO A 31 -14.55 -38.06 8.45
C PRO A 31 -14.62 -37.29 7.10
N PRO A 32 -14.58 -35.96 7.10
CA PRO A 32 -14.58 -35.18 5.86
C PRO A 32 -13.42 -35.62 4.99
N SER A 33 -13.67 -35.80 3.68
CA SER A 33 -12.63 -36.22 2.76
C SER A 33 -11.49 -35.18 2.77
N TRP A 34 -10.23 -35.63 2.60
CA TRP A 34 -9.10 -34.70 2.55
C TRP A 34 -9.27 -33.57 1.53
N LYS A 35 -10.04 -33.80 0.46
CA LYS A 35 -10.39 -32.81 -0.57
C LYS A 35 -11.27 -31.69 -0.02
N THR A 36 -12.27 -32.04 0.80
CA THR A 36 -13.13 -31.03 1.45
C THR A 36 -12.34 -30.23 2.50
N ALA A 37 -11.46 -30.88 3.27
CA ALA A 37 -10.57 -30.19 4.20
C ALA A 37 -9.64 -29.22 3.46
N ALA A 38 -9.01 -29.66 2.36
CA ALA A 38 -8.16 -28.81 1.54
C ALA A 38 -8.93 -27.60 0.94
N LEU A 39 -10.17 -27.81 0.48
CA LEU A 39 -11.02 -26.71 -0.02
C LEU A 39 -11.30 -25.68 1.07
N TRP A 40 -11.65 -26.12 2.28
CA TRP A 40 -11.86 -25.22 3.41
C TRP A 40 -10.60 -24.44 3.81
N CYS A 41 -9.45 -25.09 3.84
CA CYS A 41 -8.16 -24.42 4.09
C CYS A 41 -7.87 -23.35 3.04
N LEU A 42 -8.11 -23.65 1.76
CA LEU A 42 -7.89 -22.71 0.66
C LEU A 42 -8.85 -21.51 0.74
N LEU A 43 -10.11 -21.76 1.10
CA LEU A 43 -11.11 -20.71 1.33
C LEU A 43 -10.71 -19.81 2.48
N VAL A 44 -10.32 -20.38 3.63
CA VAL A 44 -9.87 -19.59 4.79
C VAL A 44 -8.63 -18.76 4.44
N LEU A 45 -7.65 -19.35 3.75
CA LEU A 45 -6.45 -18.64 3.32
C LEU A 45 -6.80 -17.49 2.35
N GLY A 46 -7.74 -17.71 1.42
CA GLY A 46 -8.23 -16.68 0.51
C GLY A 46 -8.91 -15.51 1.23
N VAL A 47 -9.74 -15.81 2.23
CA VAL A 47 -10.38 -14.78 3.07
C VAL A 47 -9.35 -13.98 3.87
N LEU A 48 -8.36 -14.65 4.46
CA LEU A 48 -7.30 -13.97 5.21
C LEU A 48 -6.46 -13.07 4.31
N LEU A 49 -6.11 -13.54 3.11
CA LEU A 49 -5.40 -12.74 2.11
C LEU A 49 -6.21 -11.51 1.67
N ALA A 50 -7.50 -11.70 1.37
CA ALA A 50 -8.40 -10.62 1.00
C ALA A 50 -8.54 -9.59 2.12
N ALA A 51 -8.70 -10.02 3.37
CA ALA A 51 -8.76 -9.16 4.54
C ALA A 51 -7.45 -8.37 4.72
N TRP A 52 -6.30 -9.01 4.57
CA TRP A 52 -4.99 -8.37 4.64
C TRP A 52 -4.82 -7.30 3.54
N LEU A 53 -5.17 -7.61 2.29
CA LEU A 53 -5.16 -6.66 1.17
C LEU A 53 -6.11 -5.48 1.42
N CYS A 54 -7.30 -5.74 1.96
CA CYS A 54 -8.26 -4.70 2.32
C CYS A 54 -7.70 -3.75 3.40
N VAL A 55 -7.04 -4.29 4.43
CA VAL A 55 -6.37 -3.48 5.45
C VAL A 55 -5.26 -2.62 4.85
N LEU A 56 -4.45 -3.19 3.93
CA LEU A 56 -3.40 -2.41 3.25
C LEU A 56 -4.01 -1.29 2.38
N ALA A 57 -5.05 -1.59 1.61
CA ALA A 57 -5.77 -0.59 0.81
C ALA A 57 -6.39 0.50 1.69
N ALA A 58 -7.05 0.12 2.78
CA ALA A 58 -7.64 1.06 3.73
C ALA A 58 -6.59 1.95 4.41
N ARG A 59 -5.40 1.41 4.74
CA ARG A 59 -4.27 2.21 5.26
C ARG A 59 -3.77 3.21 4.22
N ARG A 60 -3.61 2.79 2.95
CA ARG A 60 -3.20 3.70 1.86
C ARG A 60 -4.23 4.80 1.62
N ILE A 61 -5.53 4.46 1.58
CA ILE A 61 -6.62 5.43 1.38
C ILE A 61 -6.70 6.41 2.55
N ARG A 62 -6.62 5.93 3.80
CA ARG A 62 -6.62 6.79 4.99
C ARG A 62 -5.44 7.77 5.01
N ASN A 63 -4.24 7.29 4.66
CA ASN A 63 -3.07 8.16 4.56
C ASN A 63 -3.25 9.21 3.44
N ALA A 64 -3.78 8.81 2.28
CA ALA A 64 -4.08 9.74 1.19
C ALA A 64 -5.15 10.78 1.57
N MET A 65 -6.21 10.35 2.29
CA MET A 65 -7.25 11.27 2.75
C MET A 65 -6.77 12.22 3.86
N ARG A 66 -5.96 11.74 4.80
CA ARG A 66 -5.33 12.61 5.82
C ARG A 66 -4.42 13.67 5.20
N LEU A 67 -3.81 13.36 4.05
CA LEU A 67 -2.96 14.29 3.33
C LEU A 67 -3.76 15.30 2.49
N ARG A 68 -5.00 15.01 2.09
CA ARG A 68 -5.82 15.90 1.25
C ARG A 68 -6.22 17.21 1.95
N GLY A 69 -6.31 17.20 3.28
CA GLY A 69 -6.61 18.39 4.08
C GLY A 69 -5.39 19.24 4.46
N LEU A 70 -4.18 18.79 4.13
CA LEU A 70 -2.95 19.52 4.44
C LEU A 70 -2.56 20.45 3.28
N SER A 71 -2.01 21.62 3.62
CA SER A 71 -1.37 22.49 2.64
C SER A 71 -0.22 21.78 1.91
N PRO A 72 0.16 22.19 0.68
CA PRO A 72 1.30 21.62 -0.03
C PRO A 72 2.58 21.60 0.82
N ARG A 73 2.82 22.66 1.60
CA ARG A 73 3.95 22.80 2.52
C ARG A 73 3.91 21.74 3.64
N GLU A 74 2.80 21.67 4.38
CA GLU A 74 2.66 20.71 5.50
C GLU A 74 2.83 19.26 5.04
N ARG A 75 2.33 18.95 3.84
CA ARG A 75 2.47 17.64 3.23
C ARG A 75 3.93 17.33 2.91
N ALA A 76 4.65 18.27 2.29
CA ALA A 76 6.06 18.09 1.96
C ALA A 76 6.94 17.95 3.20
N LEU A 77 6.70 18.76 4.23
CA LEU A 77 7.42 18.65 5.51
C LEU A 77 7.16 17.33 6.22
N ARG A 78 5.95 16.81 6.14
CA ARG A 78 5.63 15.47 6.68
C ARG A 78 6.32 14.35 5.89
N GLU A 79 6.30 14.41 4.55
CA GLU A 79 7.00 13.45 3.70
C GLU A 79 8.52 13.48 3.99
N LEU A 80 9.09 14.67 4.23
CA LEU A 80 10.50 14.84 4.60
C LEU A 80 10.80 14.22 5.98
N ALA A 81 9.95 14.44 6.98
CA ALA A 81 10.09 13.83 8.29
C ALA A 81 10.00 12.29 8.23
N GLU A 82 9.10 11.75 7.39
CA GLU A 82 8.98 10.32 7.15
C GLU A 82 10.24 9.76 6.48
N LEU A 83 10.80 10.45 5.48
CA LEU A 83 12.06 10.06 4.84
C LEU A 83 13.20 9.97 5.86
N LEU A 84 13.33 10.96 6.73
CA LEU A 84 14.36 10.97 7.78
C LEU A 84 14.18 9.83 8.78
N SER A 85 12.94 9.49 9.14
CA SER A 85 12.63 8.39 10.05
C SER A 85 13.06 7.02 9.52
N LYS A 86 13.17 6.84 8.19
CA LYS A 86 13.63 5.59 7.55
C LYS A 86 15.11 5.31 7.76
N ARG A 87 15.91 6.33 8.17
CA ARG A 87 17.36 6.24 8.39
C ARG A 87 18.11 5.58 7.24
N LEU A 88 17.74 5.91 6.00
CA LEU A 88 18.29 5.26 4.80
C LEU A 88 19.80 5.50 4.67
N VAL A 89 20.29 6.66 5.08
CA VAL A 89 21.72 7.01 5.04
C VAL A 89 22.52 6.10 5.97
N GLU A 90 22.07 5.91 7.21
CA GLU A 90 22.70 5.00 8.18
C GLU A 90 22.70 3.53 7.69
N ARG A 91 21.70 3.17 6.90
CA ARG A 91 21.57 1.83 6.27
C ARG A 91 22.37 1.71 4.97
N ASN A 92 23.22 2.65 4.64
CA ASN A 92 24.01 2.70 3.40
C ASN A 92 23.16 2.73 2.11
N LYS A 93 21.91 3.20 2.20
CA LYS A 93 20.96 3.36 1.09
C LYS A 93 20.86 4.82 0.63
N VAL A 94 22.04 5.44 0.40
CA VAL A 94 22.13 6.87 0.06
C VAL A 94 21.43 7.18 -1.26
N LYS A 95 21.52 6.29 -2.25
CA LYS A 95 20.81 6.43 -3.54
C LYS A 95 19.30 6.52 -3.33
N ASP A 96 18.71 5.59 -2.57
CA ASP A 96 17.27 5.56 -2.30
C ASP A 96 16.84 6.83 -1.56
N PHE A 97 17.67 7.31 -0.63
CA PHE A 97 17.44 8.57 0.07
C PHE A 97 17.32 9.76 -0.89
N TYR A 98 18.27 9.93 -1.82
CA TYR A 98 18.25 11.04 -2.78
C TYR A 98 17.13 10.93 -3.80
N VAL A 99 16.76 9.71 -4.21
CA VAL A 99 15.58 9.46 -5.04
C VAL A 99 14.31 9.95 -4.33
N GLU A 100 14.09 9.56 -3.08
CA GLU A 100 12.92 9.98 -2.31
C GLU A 100 12.95 11.50 -2.02
N LEU A 101 14.10 12.06 -1.65
CA LEU A 101 14.25 13.48 -1.36
C LEU A 101 13.90 14.36 -2.58
N THR A 102 14.44 14.03 -3.76
CA THR A 102 14.14 14.76 -4.99
C THR A 102 12.67 14.63 -5.39
N MET A 103 12.05 13.47 -5.16
CA MET A 103 10.62 13.27 -5.42
C MET A 103 9.72 14.08 -4.47
N ILE A 104 10.13 14.29 -3.23
CA ILE A 104 9.40 15.17 -2.28
C ILE A 104 9.38 16.60 -2.79
N VAL A 105 10.53 17.14 -3.21
CA VAL A 105 10.63 18.51 -3.75
C VAL A 105 9.82 18.64 -5.04
N ARG A 106 9.91 17.69 -5.97
CA ARG A 106 9.16 17.70 -7.23
C ARG A 106 7.65 17.67 -6.98
N ARG A 107 7.18 16.80 -6.09
CA ARG A 107 5.75 16.72 -5.71
C ARG A 107 5.27 17.97 -4.98
N TYR A 108 6.13 18.61 -4.19
CA TYR A 108 5.81 19.89 -3.60
C TYR A 108 5.54 20.94 -4.66
N ILE A 109 6.45 21.11 -5.63
CA ILE A 109 6.34 22.08 -6.72
C ILE A 109 5.11 21.79 -7.58
N GLU A 110 4.83 20.53 -7.88
CA GLU A 110 3.61 20.15 -8.59
C GLU A 110 2.34 20.59 -7.84
N ARG A 111 2.28 20.35 -6.55
CA ARG A 111 1.09 20.68 -5.72
C ARG A 111 0.94 22.19 -5.49
N ALA A 112 2.05 22.90 -5.32
CA ALA A 112 2.04 24.34 -5.03
C ALA A 112 1.86 25.18 -6.30
N HIS A 113 2.46 24.77 -7.42
CA HIS A 113 2.55 25.58 -8.64
C HIS A 113 1.89 24.94 -9.87
N GLY A 114 1.46 23.66 -9.79
CA GLY A 114 0.83 22.95 -10.91
C GLY A 114 1.81 22.47 -12.01
N ILE A 115 3.11 22.54 -11.78
CA ILE A 115 4.14 22.04 -12.70
C ILE A 115 4.26 20.52 -12.54
N ARG A 116 4.09 19.74 -13.63
CA ARG A 116 4.15 18.25 -13.63
C ARG A 116 5.57 17.72 -13.41
N ALA A 117 6.23 18.18 -12.37
CA ALA A 117 7.61 17.89 -12.05
C ALA A 117 7.98 16.39 -11.88
N PRO A 118 7.14 15.51 -11.32
CA PRO A 118 7.46 14.08 -11.16
C PRO A 118 7.60 13.32 -12.47
N GLU A 119 6.93 13.75 -13.53
CA GLU A 119 6.88 13.08 -14.84
C GLU A 119 7.97 13.54 -15.80
N GLN A 120 8.69 14.63 -15.46
CA GLN A 120 9.68 15.28 -16.31
C GLN A 120 11.10 14.83 -15.96
N THR A 121 12.00 14.89 -16.94
CA THR A 121 13.45 14.83 -16.72
C THR A 121 13.91 16.02 -15.89
N THR A 122 15.13 15.98 -15.37
CA THR A 122 15.68 17.09 -14.58
C THR A 122 15.79 18.37 -15.40
N GLU A 123 16.17 18.27 -16.66
CA GLU A 123 16.32 19.42 -17.58
C GLU A 123 14.97 20.02 -17.94
N GLU A 124 14.01 19.19 -18.39
CA GLU A 124 12.63 19.64 -18.70
C GLU A 124 11.96 20.32 -17.52
N PHE A 125 12.15 19.74 -16.32
CA PHE A 125 11.61 20.34 -15.11
C PHE A 125 12.25 21.69 -14.80
N LEU A 126 13.59 21.81 -14.88
CA LEU A 126 14.28 23.09 -14.65
C LEU A 126 13.91 24.15 -15.68
N GLU A 127 13.68 23.75 -16.94
CA GLU A 127 13.15 24.68 -17.96
C GLU A 127 11.72 25.14 -17.66
N ALA A 128 10.86 24.22 -17.21
CA ALA A 128 9.49 24.55 -16.84
C ALA A 128 9.46 25.55 -15.66
N VAL A 129 10.29 25.32 -14.64
CA VAL A 129 10.42 26.24 -13.50
C VAL A 129 11.01 27.59 -13.92
N ALA A 130 12.02 27.60 -14.81
CA ALA A 130 12.64 28.83 -15.27
C ALA A 130 11.72 29.71 -16.13
N ARG A 131 10.73 29.10 -16.80
CA ARG A 131 9.71 29.86 -17.60
C ARG A 131 8.60 30.45 -16.72
N ASP A 132 8.45 29.97 -15.50
CA ASP A 132 7.41 30.44 -14.60
C ASP A 132 7.89 31.65 -13.79
N SER A 133 7.24 32.79 -13.98
CA SER A 133 7.61 34.08 -13.36
C SER A 133 7.51 34.10 -11.83
N ARG A 134 6.88 33.08 -11.22
CA ARG A 134 6.81 32.94 -9.77
C ARG A 134 8.15 32.53 -9.16
N PHE A 135 9.07 31.99 -9.95
CA PHE A 135 10.37 31.56 -9.48
C PHE A 135 11.45 32.61 -9.85
N THR A 136 12.16 33.07 -8.84
CA THR A 136 13.30 33.95 -9.06
C THR A 136 14.48 33.18 -9.66
N ALA A 137 15.35 33.87 -10.40
CA ALA A 137 16.57 33.27 -10.96
C ALA A 137 17.46 32.60 -9.88
N GLU A 138 17.44 33.14 -8.68
CA GLU A 138 18.16 32.57 -7.52
C GLU A 138 17.59 31.21 -7.10
N VAL A 139 16.26 31.10 -7.03
CA VAL A 139 15.57 29.82 -6.69
C VAL A 139 15.86 28.78 -7.76
N VAL A 140 15.76 29.15 -9.03
CA VAL A 140 16.06 28.24 -10.16
C VAL A 140 17.51 27.74 -10.08
N ARG A 141 18.46 28.62 -9.78
CA ARG A 141 19.87 28.26 -9.63
C ARG A 141 20.10 27.29 -8.48
N ARG A 142 19.50 27.53 -7.31
CA ARG A 142 19.61 26.64 -6.14
C ARG A 142 18.96 25.29 -6.41
N LEU A 143 17.81 25.27 -7.04
CA LEU A 143 17.12 24.04 -7.40
C LEU A 143 17.92 23.21 -8.41
N ARG A 144 18.56 23.88 -9.41
CA ARG A 144 19.48 23.23 -10.35
C ARG A 144 20.63 22.56 -9.62
N ALA A 145 21.36 23.30 -8.79
CA ALA A 145 22.50 22.76 -8.04
C ALA A 145 22.11 21.57 -7.15
N PHE A 146 20.94 21.64 -6.52
CA PHE A 146 20.40 20.54 -5.71
C PHE A 146 20.11 19.30 -6.57
N LEU A 147 19.42 19.44 -7.70
CA LEU A 147 19.06 18.31 -8.56
C LEU A 147 20.29 17.69 -9.23
N GLU A 148 21.22 18.49 -9.74
CA GLU A 148 22.47 18.01 -10.32
C GLU A 148 23.30 17.22 -9.30
N SER A 149 23.41 17.71 -8.06
CA SER A 149 24.09 16.98 -6.98
C SER A 149 23.39 15.64 -6.65
N ALA A 150 22.07 15.63 -6.68
CA ALA A 150 21.28 14.43 -6.46
C ALA A 150 21.46 13.41 -7.60
N ASP A 151 21.53 13.87 -8.84
CA ASP A 151 21.72 13.02 -10.01
C ASP A 151 23.12 12.38 -10.01
N LEU A 152 24.16 13.08 -9.55
CA LEU A 152 25.48 12.48 -9.33
C LEU A 152 25.43 11.30 -8.34
N VAL A 153 24.67 11.43 -7.26
CA VAL A 153 24.50 10.33 -6.29
C VAL A 153 23.71 9.16 -6.89
N LYS A 154 22.69 9.44 -7.68
CA LYS A 154 21.83 8.41 -8.27
C LYS A 154 22.52 7.59 -9.37
N TYR A 155 23.34 8.25 -10.20
CA TYR A 155 23.87 7.66 -11.43
C TYR A 155 25.38 7.44 -11.40
N ALA A 156 26.14 8.28 -10.72
CA ALA A 156 27.61 8.20 -10.67
C ALA A 156 28.13 7.38 -9.47
N ALA A 157 27.28 6.72 -8.70
CA ALA A 157 27.64 5.98 -7.49
C ALA A 157 28.43 6.84 -6.47
N PHE A 158 28.34 8.16 -6.57
CA PHE A 158 28.97 9.08 -5.64
C PHE A 158 28.37 8.90 -4.25
N ARG A 159 29.23 8.78 -3.23
CA ARG A 159 28.82 8.67 -1.83
C ARG A 159 29.14 9.99 -1.13
N PRO A 160 28.17 10.89 -0.97
CA PRO A 160 28.39 12.14 -0.28
C PRO A 160 28.67 11.89 1.20
N ALA A 161 29.54 12.72 1.78
CA ALA A 161 29.77 12.73 3.22
C ALA A 161 28.49 13.18 3.96
N GLU A 162 28.34 12.76 5.20
CA GLU A 162 27.16 13.07 6.03
C GLU A 162 26.80 14.57 6.08
N PRO A 163 27.73 15.53 6.14
CA PRO A 163 27.41 16.95 6.09
C PRO A 163 26.75 17.40 4.79
N VAL A 164 27.08 16.75 3.67
CA VAL A 164 26.49 17.04 2.35
C VAL A 164 25.02 16.57 2.32
N VAL A 165 24.75 15.40 2.89
CA VAL A 165 23.38 14.87 3.03
C VAL A 165 22.53 15.79 3.91
N ALA A 166 23.06 16.20 5.07
CA ALA A 166 22.39 17.13 5.97
C ALA A 166 22.15 18.50 5.29
N GLY A 167 23.12 18.97 4.49
CA GLY A 167 22.99 20.16 3.67
C GLY A 167 21.83 20.05 2.67
N ALA A 168 21.73 18.94 1.95
CA ALA A 168 20.65 18.71 0.98
C ALA A 168 19.26 18.73 1.63
N VAL A 169 19.11 18.11 2.81
CA VAL A 169 17.86 18.14 3.60
C VAL A 169 17.51 19.57 4.02
N ARG A 170 18.50 20.31 4.54
CA ARG A 170 18.30 21.69 4.97
C ARG A 170 17.89 22.58 3.81
N THR A 171 18.57 22.51 2.69
CA THR A 171 18.22 23.28 1.47
C THR A 171 16.82 22.95 0.97
N SER A 172 16.43 21.68 0.95
CA SER A 172 15.08 21.26 0.56
C SER A 172 14.01 21.83 1.51
N ARG A 173 14.27 21.82 2.81
CA ARG A 173 13.36 22.37 3.82
C ARG A 173 13.24 23.88 3.72
N GLU A 174 14.38 24.59 3.65
CA GLU A 174 14.43 26.05 3.49
C GLU A 174 13.70 26.49 2.22
N TYR A 175 13.85 25.74 1.14
CA TYR A 175 13.10 26.00 -0.11
C TYR A 175 11.60 25.89 0.12
N ILE A 176 11.10 24.79 0.69
CA ILE A 176 9.66 24.56 0.95
C ILE A 176 9.10 25.63 1.89
N ASP A 177 9.87 26.05 2.90
CA ASP A 177 9.44 27.04 3.88
C ASP A 177 9.41 28.48 3.28
N SER A 178 10.42 28.86 2.51
CA SER A 178 10.51 30.19 1.88
C SER A 178 9.49 30.38 0.74
N ASP A 179 9.30 29.36 -0.10
CA ASP A 179 8.36 29.40 -1.21
C ASP A 179 6.91 29.52 -0.72
N ALA A 180 6.56 28.79 0.36
CA ALA A 180 5.23 28.88 0.96
C ALA A 180 4.95 30.25 1.61
N ALA A 181 5.97 30.95 2.14
CA ALA A 181 5.82 32.28 2.66
C ALA A 181 5.46 33.28 1.55
N HIS A 182 6.15 33.23 0.40
CA HIS A 182 5.86 34.06 -0.77
C HIS A 182 4.50 33.75 -1.41
N ALA A 183 4.07 32.47 -1.43
CA ALA A 183 2.77 32.08 -1.93
C ALA A 183 1.61 32.61 -1.06
N GLY A 184 1.83 32.75 0.25
CA GLY A 184 0.86 33.31 1.18
C GLY A 184 0.68 34.83 1.03
N GLU A 185 1.74 35.57 0.73
CA GLU A 185 1.69 37.03 0.49
C GLU A 185 0.95 37.39 -0.81
N ASN A 186 1.00 36.55 -1.84
CA ASN A 186 0.33 36.82 -3.12
C ASN A 186 -1.17 36.48 -3.14
N THR A 187 -1.71 35.89 -2.06
CA THR A 187 -3.15 35.52 -1.94
C THR A 187 -3.92 36.39 -0.96
N ALA A 188 -3.29 37.34 -0.31
CA ALA A 188 -3.89 38.35 0.57
C ALA A 188 -4.05 39.69 -0.13
#